data_d698c120195d72e42749285e26641e3e
#
_entry.id   d698c120195d72e42749285e26641e3e
#
_cell.length_a   1.000
_cell.length_b   1.000
_cell.length_c   1.000
_cell.angle_alpha   90.00
_cell.angle_beta   90.00
_cell.angle_gamma   90.00
#
_symmetry.space_group_name_H-M   'P 1'
#
loop_
_entity.id
_entity.type
_entity.pdbx_description
1 polymer ?
#
loop_
_entity_poly.entity_id
_entity_poly.type
_entity_poly.pdbx_seq_one_letter_code
_entity_poly.pdbx_strand_id
1 'polypeptide(L)'
;MDLSLLESMRVIALPTKTNFRGINVREVALFQGEYGWSEFSPFLEYDYQECAPWLMCAIEAATKPRPQLYRNSVRVNGTIPATNDKSVIKSLVETYQGVKTFKVKVGDNLGEDIVRLAQIRSLGRDIKIRIDVNGLWSVQDALTNLYAFYEEVGPFEYVEQPCATLKELRELKASIHIPLKIAVDEVLRKAKDPFDIDLSGAADLVMLKVQPLG
;
A
#
# COMPACT_ATOMS: atom_id res chain seq x y z
N MET A 1 20.88 12.19 -19.30
CA MET A 1 20.77 10.75 -18.96
C MET A 1 22.03 10.08 -19.49
N ASP A 2 22.75 9.37 -18.67
CA ASP A 2 23.90 8.58 -19.12
C ASP A 2 23.39 7.38 -19.92
N LEU A 3 23.65 7.36 -21.22
CA LEU A 3 23.19 6.29 -22.12
C LEU A 3 23.87 4.94 -21.80
N SER A 4 24.97 4.94 -21.06
CA SER A 4 25.64 3.70 -20.63
C SER A 4 24.75 2.80 -19.77
N LEU A 5 23.78 3.37 -19.04
CA LEU A 5 22.79 2.60 -18.30
C LEU A 5 21.94 1.68 -19.21
N LEU A 6 21.70 2.11 -20.45
CA LEU A 6 20.90 1.34 -21.42
C LEU A 6 21.67 0.11 -21.93
N GLU A 7 23.01 0.15 -21.96
CA GLU A 7 23.84 -0.98 -22.43
C GLU A 7 23.69 -2.21 -21.54
N SER A 8 23.51 -2.00 -20.24
CA SER A 8 23.31 -3.06 -19.26
C SER A 8 21.86 -3.53 -19.13
N MET A 9 20.92 -2.81 -19.78
CA MET A 9 19.48 -3.03 -19.58
C MET A 9 19.05 -4.45 -19.97
N ARG A 10 18.25 -5.06 -19.09
CA ARG A 10 17.58 -6.34 -19.30
C ARG A 10 16.11 -6.18 -18.91
N VAL A 11 15.22 -6.51 -19.84
CA VAL A 11 13.79 -6.59 -19.55
C VAL A 11 13.43 -8.05 -19.28
N ILE A 12 12.87 -8.31 -18.14
CA ILE A 12 12.46 -9.65 -17.70
C ILE A 12 10.99 -9.66 -17.34
N ALA A 13 10.34 -10.81 -17.53
CA ALA A 13 8.96 -11.06 -17.15
C ALA A 13 8.93 -12.09 -16.03
N LEU A 14 8.49 -11.67 -14.83
CA LEU A 14 8.46 -12.51 -13.65
C LEU A 14 7.03 -13.01 -13.41
N PRO A 15 6.76 -14.33 -13.42
CA PRO A 15 5.47 -14.84 -13.03
C PRO A 15 5.23 -14.55 -11.53
N THR A 16 4.05 -14.04 -11.19
CA THR A 16 3.68 -13.81 -9.79
C THR A 16 3.11 -15.09 -9.19
N LYS A 17 3.44 -15.37 -7.92
CA LYS A 17 2.88 -16.52 -7.18
C LYS A 17 1.43 -16.31 -6.77
N THR A 18 1.02 -15.07 -6.63
CA THR A 18 -0.35 -14.67 -6.28
C THR A 18 -0.80 -13.60 -7.24
N ASN A 19 -2.07 -13.64 -7.65
CA ASN A 19 -2.64 -12.56 -8.44
C ASN A 19 -2.68 -11.29 -7.59
N PHE A 20 -2.17 -10.20 -8.13
CA PHE A 20 -2.23 -8.87 -7.51
C PHE A 20 -2.66 -7.85 -8.56
N ARG A 21 -3.76 -7.14 -8.32
CA ARG A 21 -4.35 -6.18 -9.27
C ARG A 21 -4.65 -6.79 -10.65
N GLY A 22 -5.03 -8.07 -10.71
CA GLY A 22 -5.24 -8.77 -11.98
C GLY A 22 -3.97 -9.20 -12.72
N ILE A 23 -2.78 -8.95 -12.15
CA ILE A 23 -1.49 -9.21 -12.79
C ILE A 23 -0.96 -10.59 -12.39
N ASN A 24 -0.65 -11.40 -13.39
CA ASN A 24 -0.02 -12.71 -13.23
C ASN A 24 1.45 -12.74 -13.66
N VAL A 25 1.91 -11.71 -14.36
CA VAL A 25 3.29 -11.53 -14.80
C VAL A 25 3.70 -10.09 -14.53
N ARG A 26 4.85 -9.89 -13.89
CA ARG A 26 5.42 -8.56 -13.63
C ARG A 26 6.60 -8.34 -14.56
N GLU A 27 6.49 -7.34 -15.43
CA GLU A 27 7.59 -6.92 -16.29
C GLU A 27 8.47 -5.91 -15.55
N VAL A 28 9.78 -6.10 -15.69
CA VAL A 28 10.78 -5.33 -14.96
C VAL A 28 11.95 -5.04 -15.89
N ALA A 29 12.32 -3.78 -16.01
CA ALA A 29 13.59 -3.40 -16.61
C ALA A 29 14.65 -3.26 -15.50
N LEU A 30 15.69 -4.07 -15.59
CA LEU A 30 16.86 -4.01 -14.71
C LEU A 30 18.01 -3.37 -15.46
N PHE A 31 18.76 -2.49 -14.82
CA PHE A 31 19.99 -1.92 -15.35
C PHE A 31 21.01 -1.68 -14.25
N GLN A 32 22.27 -1.61 -14.62
CA GLN A 32 23.40 -1.46 -13.69
C GLN A 32 24.09 -0.12 -13.91
N GLY A 33 24.30 0.60 -12.83
CA GLY A 33 25.13 1.80 -12.79
C GLY A 33 26.29 1.66 -11.82
N GLU A 34 26.96 2.77 -11.53
CA GLU A 34 28.13 2.81 -10.66
C GLU A 34 27.85 2.25 -9.25
N TYR A 35 26.65 2.51 -8.72
CA TYR A 35 26.27 2.13 -7.35
C TYR A 35 25.48 0.81 -7.27
N GLY A 36 25.30 0.12 -8.38
CA GLY A 36 24.72 -1.22 -8.43
C GLY A 36 23.55 -1.39 -9.39
N TRP A 37 22.85 -2.50 -9.22
CA TRP A 37 21.65 -2.80 -9.97
C TRP A 37 20.45 -1.98 -9.50
N SER A 38 19.64 -1.56 -10.44
CA SER A 38 18.40 -0.85 -10.22
C SER A 38 17.25 -1.44 -11.02
N GLU A 39 16.04 -1.11 -10.61
CA GLU A 39 14.78 -1.63 -11.13
C GLU A 39 13.87 -0.50 -11.57
N PHE A 40 13.35 -0.59 -12.81
CA PHE A 40 12.26 0.23 -13.31
C PHE A 40 11.09 -0.70 -13.68
N SER A 41 10.01 -0.65 -12.90
CA SER A 41 8.88 -1.57 -13.06
C SER A 41 7.53 -0.90 -12.73
N PRO A 42 7.17 0.20 -13.39
CA PRO A 42 5.84 0.79 -13.23
C PRO A 42 4.76 -0.21 -13.67
N PHE A 43 3.52 0.05 -13.30
CA PHE A 43 2.40 -0.72 -13.86
C PHE A 43 2.16 -0.32 -15.30
N LEU A 44 1.77 -1.28 -16.16
CA LEU A 44 1.64 -1.05 -17.61
C LEU A 44 0.52 -0.08 -17.98
N GLU A 45 -0.47 0.08 -17.10
CA GLU A 45 -1.56 1.05 -17.26
C GLU A 45 -1.15 2.50 -16.97
N TYR A 46 0.05 2.73 -16.40
CA TYR A 46 0.53 4.07 -16.09
C TYR A 46 1.00 4.82 -17.33
N ASP A 47 0.64 6.09 -17.42
CA ASP A 47 1.14 6.98 -18.46
C ASP A 47 2.59 7.44 -18.19
N TYR A 48 3.14 8.23 -19.11
CA TYR A 48 4.51 8.72 -18.99
C TYR A 48 4.72 9.65 -17.78
N GLN A 49 3.70 10.38 -17.36
CA GLN A 49 3.81 11.29 -16.21
C GLN A 49 3.84 10.49 -14.91
N GLU A 50 3.02 9.45 -14.80
CA GLU A 50 3.03 8.53 -13.65
C GLU A 50 4.31 7.69 -13.60
N CYS A 51 4.89 7.32 -14.76
CA CYS A 51 6.13 6.53 -14.84
C CYS A 51 7.39 7.35 -14.56
N ALA A 52 7.39 8.66 -14.80
CA ALA A 52 8.59 9.49 -14.69
C ALA A 52 9.25 9.45 -13.30
N PRO A 53 8.53 9.58 -12.16
CA PRO A 53 9.13 9.42 -10.82
C PRO A 53 9.77 8.06 -10.61
N TRP A 54 9.14 6.99 -11.10
CA TRP A 54 9.68 5.62 -11.02
C TRP A 54 11.01 5.48 -11.75
N LEU A 55 11.12 6.10 -12.93
CA LEU A 55 12.37 6.10 -13.68
C LEU A 55 13.44 6.92 -12.98
N MET A 56 13.09 8.09 -12.44
CA MET A 56 14.02 8.92 -11.67
C MET A 56 14.56 8.19 -10.44
N CYS A 57 13.68 7.53 -9.69
CA CYS A 57 14.07 6.68 -8.57
C CYS A 57 15.04 5.56 -9.00
N ALA A 58 14.76 4.90 -10.12
CA ALA A 58 15.62 3.83 -10.63
C ALA A 58 17.00 4.37 -11.07
N ILE A 59 17.04 5.51 -11.75
CA ILE A 59 18.30 6.16 -12.15
C ILE A 59 19.08 6.59 -10.90
N GLU A 60 18.42 7.20 -9.93
CA GLU A 60 19.07 7.61 -8.68
C GLU A 60 19.71 6.41 -7.97
N ALA A 61 18.98 5.29 -7.83
CA ALA A 61 19.48 4.08 -7.18
C ALA A 61 20.70 3.47 -7.90
N ALA A 62 20.81 3.63 -9.22
CA ALA A 62 21.96 3.15 -10.01
C ALA A 62 23.16 4.11 -9.97
N THR A 63 22.92 5.42 -9.84
CA THR A 63 23.95 6.46 -10.10
C THR A 63 24.37 7.26 -8.89
N LYS A 64 23.67 7.10 -7.76
CA LYS A 64 24.01 7.81 -6.51
C LYS A 64 24.34 6.84 -5.39
N PRO A 65 25.21 7.24 -4.44
CA PRO A 65 25.48 6.43 -3.27
C PRO A 65 24.20 6.21 -2.46
N ARG A 66 24.11 5.04 -1.83
CA ARG A 66 22.98 4.72 -0.94
C ARG A 66 22.90 5.74 0.20
N PRO A 67 21.68 6.19 0.56
CA PRO A 67 21.52 7.08 1.69
C PRO A 67 21.97 6.41 3.00
N GLN A 68 22.29 7.23 3.99
CA GLN A 68 22.63 6.74 5.32
C GLN A 68 21.49 5.91 5.92
N LEU A 69 21.82 4.75 6.45
CA LEU A 69 20.86 3.92 7.16
C LEU A 69 20.70 4.39 8.61
N TYR A 70 19.49 4.73 9.01
CA TYR A 70 19.16 5.12 10.38
C TYR A 70 18.65 3.95 11.23
N ARG A 71 18.44 2.77 10.64
CA ARG A 71 18.01 1.53 11.30
C ARG A 71 18.47 0.30 10.52
N ASN A 72 18.68 -0.80 11.23
CA ASN A 72 19.15 -2.04 10.64
C ASN A 72 18.02 -3.01 10.27
N SER A 73 16.81 -2.75 10.73
CA SER A 73 15.65 -3.60 10.47
C SER A 73 14.36 -2.79 10.44
N VAL A 74 13.39 -3.28 9.67
CA VAL A 74 12.03 -2.75 9.60
C VAL A 74 11.05 -3.91 9.73
N ARG A 75 10.02 -3.73 10.56
CA ARG A 75 8.92 -4.72 10.66
C ARG A 75 8.08 -4.68 9.38
N VAL A 76 7.71 -5.86 8.89
CA VAL A 76 6.84 -6.02 7.73
C VAL A 76 5.44 -6.44 8.16
N ASN A 77 4.45 -6.23 7.30
CA ASN A 77 3.12 -6.81 7.45
C ASN A 77 2.84 -7.86 6.37
N GLY A 78 1.97 -8.80 6.66
CA GLY A 78 1.32 -9.62 5.67
C GLY A 78 0.21 -8.82 4.97
N THR A 79 -0.12 -9.17 3.72
CA THR A 79 -1.22 -8.56 2.98
C THR A 79 -2.27 -9.62 2.64
N ILE A 80 -3.52 -9.34 2.98
CA ILE A 80 -4.66 -10.21 2.70
C ILE A 80 -5.51 -9.51 1.63
N PRO A 81 -5.65 -10.10 0.44
CA PRO A 81 -6.46 -9.55 -0.64
C PRO A 81 -7.95 -9.61 -0.30
N ALA A 82 -8.77 -8.94 -1.10
CA ALA A 82 -10.22 -9.03 -1.05
C ALA A 82 -10.65 -10.41 -1.55
N THR A 83 -10.68 -11.41 -0.66
CA THR A 83 -11.12 -12.76 -0.92
C THR A 83 -11.96 -13.28 0.23
N ASN A 84 -13.01 -14.06 -0.07
CA ASN A 84 -13.89 -14.67 0.91
C ASN A 84 -13.55 -16.15 1.13
N ASP A 85 -12.56 -16.67 0.40
CA ASP A 85 -12.09 -18.04 0.55
C ASP A 85 -11.20 -18.16 1.79
N LYS A 86 -11.77 -18.76 2.85
CA LYS A 86 -11.08 -18.98 4.12
C LYS A 86 -9.81 -19.83 3.98
N SER A 87 -9.76 -20.73 3.00
CA SER A 87 -8.60 -21.59 2.74
C SER A 87 -7.45 -20.79 2.14
N VAL A 88 -7.76 -19.86 1.24
CA VAL A 88 -6.80 -18.92 0.66
C VAL A 88 -6.23 -17.99 1.73
N ILE A 89 -7.09 -17.42 2.58
CA ILE A 89 -6.64 -16.57 3.69
C ILE A 89 -5.70 -17.35 4.62
N LYS A 90 -6.08 -18.58 5.01
CA LYS A 90 -5.26 -19.43 5.85
C LYS A 90 -3.90 -19.72 5.22
N SER A 91 -3.87 -20.12 3.96
CA SER A 91 -2.64 -20.39 3.21
C SER A 91 -1.74 -19.16 3.12
N LEU A 92 -2.30 -17.97 2.87
CA LEU A 92 -1.55 -16.72 2.85
C LEU A 92 -0.94 -16.39 4.22
N VAL A 93 -1.72 -16.53 5.30
CA VAL A 93 -1.23 -16.29 6.67
C VAL A 93 -0.06 -17.22 6.99
N GLU A 94 -0.12 -18.48 6.59
CA GLU A 94 0.95 -19.45 6.80
C GLU A 94 2.25 -19.09 6.06
N THR A 95 2.17 -18.33 4.96
CA THR A 95 3.38 -17.82 4.27
C THR A 95 4.07 -16.69 5.03
N TYR A 96 3.35 -15.99 5.91
CA TYR A 96 3.86 -14.85 6.69
C TYR A 96 4.33 -15.26 8.09
N GLN A 97 5.23 -16.25 8.18
CA GLN A 97 5.70 -16.77 9.47
C GLN A 97 6.26 -15.66 10.38
N GLY A 98 5.78 -15.61 11.62
CA GLY A 98 6.22 -14.64 12.62
C GLY A 98 5.68 -13.22 12.45
N VAL A 99 4.92 -12.94 11.40
CA VAL A 99 4.28 -11.63 11.20
C VAL A 99 3.11 -11.47 12.17
N LYS A 100 3.06 -10.30 12.81
CA LYS A 100 2.02 -9.92 13.78
C LYS A 100 1.13 -8.77 13.29
N THR A 101 1.33 -8.31 12.08
CA THR A 101 0.56 -7.21 11.49
C THR A 101 0.05 -7.63 10.12
N PHE A 102 -1.24 -7.48 9.88
CA PHE A 102 -1.85 -7.80 8.59
C PHE A 102 -2.58 -6.58 8.02
N LYS A 103 -2.29 -6.25 6.76
CA LYS A 103 -3.05 -5.29 5.98
C LYS A 103 -4.12 -6.05 5.19
N VAL A 104 -5.38 -5.75 5.43
CA VAL A 104 -6.53 -6.45 4.87
C VAL A 104 -7.27 -5.52 3.91
N LYS A 105 -7.45 -5.99 2.68
CA LYS A 105 -8.26 -5.29 1.68
C LYS A 105 -9.73 -5.43 2.00
N VAL A 106 -10.45 -4.32 2.00
CA VAL A 106 -11.90 -4.22 2.26
C VAL A 106 -12.53 -3.22 1.29
N GLY A 107 -13.84 -3.17 1.24
CA GLY A 107 -14.58 -2.14 0.52
C GLY A 107 -15.68 -2.65 -0.41
N ASP A 108 -15.72 -3.96 -0.70
CA ASP A 108 -16.66 -4.54 -1.65
C ASP A 108 -18.02 -4.86 -0.99
N ASN A 109 -18.00 -5.51 0.19
CA ASN A 109 -19.21 -5.92 0.90
C ASN A 109 -18.96 -5.95 2.41
N LEU A 110 -19.73 -5.17 3.16
CA LEU A 110 -19.58 -5.03 4.62
C LEU A 110 -19.57 -6.36 5.36
N GLY A 111 -20.52 -7.26 5.08
CA GLY A 111 -20.62 -8.54 5.79
C GLY A 111 -19.44 -9.47 5.51
N GLU A 112 -19.01 -9.53 4.26
CA GLU A 112 -17.86 -10.33 3.83
C GLU A 112 -16.55 -9.77 4.40
N ASP A 113 -16.42 -8.46 4.44
CA ASP A 113 -15.26 -7.76 5.02
C ASP A 113 -15.16 -8.02 6.52
N ILE A 114 -16.29 -7.99 7.27
CA ILE A 114 -16.33 -8.36 8.69
C ILE A 114 -15.85 -9.79 8.89
N VAL A 115 -16.35 -10.75 8.09
CA VAL A 115 -15.92 -12.15 8.18
C VAL A 115 -14.41 -12.29 7.93
N ARG A 116 -13.89 -11.61 6.93
CA ARG A 116 -12.45 -11.60 6.59
C ARG A 116 -11.61 -11.02 7.74
N LEU A 117 -12.01 -9.88 8.25
CA LEU A 117 -11.33 -9.20 9.37
C LEU A 117 -11.39 -10.05 10.65
N ALA A 118 -12.54 -10.65 10.96
CA ALA A 118 -12.71 -11.54 12.12
C ALA A 118 -11.83 -12.80 12.03
N GLN A 119 -11.66 -13.35 10.83
CA GLN A 119 -10.75 -14.48 10.62
C GLN A 119 -9.29 -14.10 10.95
N ILE A 120 -8.83 -12.92 10.55
CA ILE A 120 -7.49 -12.44 10.89
C ILE A 120 -7.39 -12.16 12.38
N ARG A 121 -8.42 -11.56 13.00
CA ARG A 121 -8.44 -11.31 14.45
C ARG A 121 -8.37 -12.60 15.26
N SER A 122 -8.95 -13.68 14.77
CA SER A 122 -8.94 -14.99 15.44
C SER A 122 -7.54 -15.62 15.57
N LEU A 123 -6.55 -15.13 14.82
CA LEU A 123 -5.15 -15.59 14.92
C LEU A 123 -4.49 -15.23 16.26
N GLY A 124 -4.99 -14.22 16.96
CA GLY A 124 -4.50 -13.85 18.27
C GLY A 124 -4.84 -12.41 18.68
N ARG A 125 -4.85 -12.16 19.98
CA ARG A 125 -5.14 -10.83 20.53
C ARG A 125 -4.03 -9.81 20.25
N ASP A 126 -2.81 -10.26 20.04
CA ASP A 126 -1.63 -9.45 19.73
C ASP A 126 -1.49 -9.11 18.23
N ILE A 127 -2.40 -9.62 17.40
CA ILE A 127 -2.43 -9.33 15.97
C ILE A 127 -2.92 -7.89 15.73
N LYS A 128 -2.12 -7.13 15.01
CA LYS A 128 -2.48 -5.80 14.53
C LYS A 128 -3.10 -5.91 13.16
N ILE A 129 -4.22 -5.23 12.97
CA ILE A 129 -4.92 -5.19 11.68
C ILE A 129 -4.87 -3.76 11.16
N ARG A 130 -4.53 -3.63 9.89
CA ARG A 130 -4.60 -2.43 9.06
C ARG A 130 -5.65 -2.67 7.99
N ILE A 131 -6.50 -1.70 7.75
CA ILE A 131 -7.55 -1.78 6.74
C ILE A 131 -7.13 -0.96 5.53
N ASP A 132 -7.31 -1.46 4.32
CA ASP A 132 -7.00 -0.74 3.09
C ASP A 132 -8.21 -0.74 2.15
N VAL A 133 -8.73 0.44 1.88
CA VAL A 133 -9.98 0.68 1.12
C VAL A 133 -9.72 1.17 -0.30
N ASN A 134 -8.55 1.72 -0.58
CA ASN A 134 -8.18 2.30 -1.88
C ASN A 134 -9.11 3.44 -2.37
N GLY A 135 -9.70 4.21 -1.45
CA GLY A 135 -10.52 5.38 -1.77
C GLY A 135 -11.94 5.08 -2.26
N LEU A 136 -12.46 3.87 -2.00
CA LEU A 136 -13.73 3.41 -2.56
C LEU A 136 -14.96 3.99 -1.86
N TRP A 137 -14.85 4.46 -0.63
CA TRP A 137 -16.01 4.85 0.17
C TRP A 137 -16.34 6.34 0.07
N SER A 138 -17.64 6.65 0.11
CA SER A 138 -18.10 7.96 0.52
C SER A 138 -17.82 8.17 2.03
N VAL A 139 -17.90 9.40 2.51
CA VAL A 139 -17.78 9.70 3.96
C VAL A 139 -18.81 8.93 4.78
N GLN A 140 -20.05 8.85 4.31
CA GLN A 140 -21.12 8.13 5.00
C GLN A 140 -20.89 6.63 5.05
N ASP A 141 -20.44 6.01 3.93
CA ASP A 141 -20.09 4.60 3.90
C ASP A 141 -18.89 4.31 4.80
N ALA A 142 -17.88 5.19 4.78
CA ALA A 142 -16.70 5.06 5.64
C ALA A 142 -17.10 5.07 7.13
N LEU A 143 -17.96 6.00 7.56
CA LEU A 143 -18.45 6.04 8.94
C LEU A 143 -19.20 4.75 9.28
N THR A 144 -20.17 4.35 8.45
CA THR A 144 -20.98 3.15 8.67
C THR A 144 -20.11 1.89 8.79
N ASN A 145 -19.20 1.69 7.83
CA ASN A 145 -18.37 0.50 7.77
C ASN A 145 -17.34 0.46 8.90
N LEU A 146 -16.67 1.57 9.20
CA LEU A 146 -15.65 1.64 10.23
C LEU A 146 -16.23 1.43 11.64
N TYR A 147 -17.42 1.95 11.92
CA TYR A 147 -18.11 1.67 13.18
C TYR A 147 -18.50 0.20 13.29
N ALA A 148 -19.09 -0.39 12.24
CA ALA A 148 -19.42 -1.82 12.23
C ALA A 148 -18.19 -2.71 12.40
N PHE A 149 -17.09 -2.42 11.70
CA PHE A 149 -15.83 -3.15 11.87
C PHE A 149 -15.29 -3.03 13.29
N TYR A 150 -15.35 -1.83 13.89
CA TYR A 150 -14.84 -1.61 15.23
C TYR A 150 -15.66 -2.37 16.29
N GLU A 151 -16.96 -2.42 16.14
CA GLU A 151 -17.86 -3.16 17.03
C GLU A 151 -17.68 -4.68 16.92
N GLU A 152 -17.60 -5.20 15.70
CA GLU A 152 -17.59 -6.64 15.44
C GLU A 152 -16.20 -7.28 15.60
N VAL A 153 -15.12 -6.55 15.24
CA VAL A 153 -13.77 -7.12 15.16
C VAL A 153 -12.81 -6.48 16.17
N GLY A 154 -13.10 -5.27 16.62
CA GLY A 154 -12.29 -4.55 17.58
C GLY A 154 -11.28 -3.59 16.96
N PRO A 155 -10.27 -3.12 17.75
CA PRO A 155 -9.42 -2.02 17.33
C PRO A 155 -8.52 -2.36 16.16
N PHE A 156 -8.32 -1.36 15.29
CA PHE A 156 -7.41 -1.39 14.14
C PHE A 156 -6.25 -0.42 14.36
N GLU A 157 -5.10 -0.70 13.73
CA GLU A 157 -3.94 0.19 13.81
C GLU A 157 -4.18 1.48 13.00
N TYR A 158 -4.76 1.34 11.80
CA TYR A 158 -5.23 2.44 10.97
C TYR A 158 -6.14 1.94 9.82
N VAL A 159 -6.85 2.89 9.20
CA VAL A 159 -7.48 2.70 7.89
C VAL A 159 -6.72 3.49 6.83
N GLU A 160 -6.34 2.82 5.73
CA GLU A 160 -5.62 3.41 4.59
C GLU A 160 -6.60 3.82 3.51
N GLN A 161 -6.52 5.08 3.11
CA GLN A 161 -7.27 5.72 2.04
C GLN A 161 -8.76 5.32 2.03
N PRO A 162 -9.54 5.64 3.09
CA PRO A 162 -10.96 5.27 3.13
C PRO A 162 -11.79 5.98 2.05
N CYS A 163 -11.50 7.26 1.79
CA CYS A 163 -12.20 8.09 0.79
C CYS A 163 -11.25 8.58 -0.29
N ALA A 164 -11.79 8.98 -1.45
CA ALA A 164 -11.03 9.33 -2.63
C ALA A 164 -10.27 10.67 -2.53
N THR A 165 -10.82 11.67 -1.83
CA THR A 165 -10.31 13.03 -1.83
C THR A 165 -9.89 13.53 -0.45
N LEU A 166 -8.98 14.51 -0.41
CA LEU A 166 -8.57 15.18 0.84
C LEU A 166 -9.74 15.85 1.57
N LYS A 167 -10.70 16.39 0.82
CA LYS A 167 -11.88 17.00 1.40
C LYS A 167 -12.70 15.97 2.18
N GLU A 168 -12.98 14.83 1.58
CA GLU A 168 -13.71 13.73 2.22
C GLU A 168 -12.94 13.15 3.42
N LEU A 169 -11.62 13.02 3.31
CA LEU A 169 -10.77 12.55 4.43
C LEU A 169 -10.82 13.52 5.62
N ARG A 170 -10.81 14.85 5.38
CA ARG A 170 -10.99 15.85 6.44
C ARG A 170 -12.36 15.74 7.09
N GLU A 171 -13.41 15.60 6.29
CA GLU A 171 -14.78 15.44 6.77
C GLU A 171 -14.94 14.15 7.60
N LEU A 172 -14.43 13.03 7.10
CA LEU A 172 -14.41 11.76 7.83
C LEU A 172 -13.65 11.90 9.16
N LYS A 173 -12.45 12.48 9.13
CA LYS A 173 -11.62 12.63 10.33
C LYS A 173 -12.26 13.50 11.40
N ALA A 174 -13.01 14.52 10.99
CA ALA A 174 -13.75 15.39 11.90
C ALA A 174 -14.99 14.69 12.51
N SER A 175 -15.54 13.69 11.82
CA SER A 175 -16.81 13.02 12.18
C SER A 175 -16.61 11.67 12.89
N ILE A 176 -15.42 11.05 12.79
CA ILE A 176 -15.15 9.74 13.38
C ILE A 176 -14.75 9.88 14.85
N HIS A 177 -15.41 9.13 15.75
CA HIS A 177 -15.19 9.22 17.21
C HIS A 177 -14.63 7.93 17.83
N ILE A 178 -14.22 6.96 17.00
CA ILE A 178 -13.49 5.78 17.49
C ILE A 178 -11.97 6.02 17.43
N PRO A 179 -11.15 5.36 18.27
CA PRO A 179 -9.70 5.55 18.30
C PRO A 179 -9.03 4.88 17.09
N LEU A 180 -9.22 5.46 15.91
CA LEU A 180 -8.71 4.96 14.63
C LEU A 180 -7.93 6.06 13.92
N LYS A 181 -6.72 5.73 13.45
CA LYS A 181 -5.90 6.61 12.62
C LYS A 181 -6.26 6.48 11.15
N ILE A 182 -6.17 7.57 10.41
CA ILE A 182 -6.31 7.60 8.94
C ILE A 182 -4.93 7.70 8.32
N ALA A 183 -4.63 6.79 7.39
CA ALA A 183 -3.43 6.83 6.55
C ALA A 183 -3.82 7.20 5.12
N VAL A 184 -2.98 8.00 4.43
CA VAL A 184 -3.18 8.35 3.02
C VAL A 184 -2.16 7.67 2.13
N ASP A 185 -2.59 7.19 0.96
CA ASP A 185 -1.77 6.62 -0.12
C ASP A 185 -2.03 7.35 -1.45
N GLU A 186 -3.19 7.11 -2.05
CA GLU A 186 -3.50 7.57 -3.41
C GLU A 186 -3.48 9.09 -3.54
N VAL A 187 -4.02 9.82 -2.58
CA VAL A 187 -4.04 11.29 -2.61
C VAL A 187 -2.64 11.89 -2.55
N LEU A 188 -1.68 11.20 -1.92
CA LEU A 188 -0.29 11.65 -1.85
C LEU A 188 0.47 11.29 -3.14
N ARG A 189 0.49 10.00 -3.51
CA ARG A 189 1.31 9.51 -4.62
C ARG A 189 0.82 9.92 -6.01
N LYS A 190 -0.46 10.31 -6.14
CA LYS A 190 -1.05 10.84 -7.37
C LYS A 190 -1.10 12.37 -7.41
N ALA A 191 -0.62 13.03 -6.37
CA ALA A 191 -0.50 14.48 -6.37
C ALA A 191 0.52 14.92 -7.42
N LYS A 192 0.29 16.09 -8.01
CA LYS A 192 1.24 16.71 -8.95
C LYS A 192 2.60 16.93 -8.30
N ASP A 193 2.60 17.38 -7.06
CA ASP A 193 3.76 17.47 -6.18
C ASP A 193 3.37 16.88 -4.82
N PRO A 194 3.89 15.68 -4.47
CA PRO A 194 3.61 15.06 -3.17
C PRO A 194 4.11 15.85 -1.96
N PHE A 195 5.10 16.73 -2.16
CA PHE A 195 5.69 17.53 -1.08
C PHE A 195 4.95 18.83 -0.82
N ASP A 196 4.11 19.28 -1.75
CA ASP A 196 3.31 20.52 -1.63
C ASP A 196 1.86 20.25 -1.21
N ILE A 197 1.52 19.03 -0.82
CA ILE A 197 0.15 18.66 -0.45
C ILE A 197 -0.12 18.94 1.04
N ASP A 198 -1.15 19.73 1.34
CA ASP A 198 -1.60 19.97 2.73
C ASP A 198 -2.43 18.78 3.25
N LEU A 199 -1.86 17.97 4.12
CA LEU A 199 -2.50 16.84 4.79
C LEU A 199 -3.14 17.21 6.14
N SER A 200 -3.11 18.48 6.55
CA SER A 200 -3.64 18.94 7.83
C SER A 200 -5.12 18.59 7.97
N GLY A 201 -5.49 17.95 9.07
CA GLY A 201 -6.86 17.52 9.35
C GLY A 201 -7.38 16.38 8.46
N ALA A 202 -6.59 15.86 7.49
CA ALA A 202 -6.98 14.76 6.62
C ALA A 202 -6.42 13.41 7.06
N ALA A 203 -5.20 13.39 7.60
CA ALA A 203 -4.52 12.13 7.91
C ALA A 203 -3.68 12.21 9.19
N ASP A 204 -3.38 11.05 9.75
CA ASP A 204 -2.44 10.84 10.86
C ASP A 204 -1.13 10.21 10.38
N LEU A 205 -1.19 9.51 9.25
CA LEU A 205 -0.10 8.72 8.69
C LEU A 205 -0.05 8.90 7.17
N VAL A 206 1.13 8.71 6.61
CA VAL A 206 1.35 8.67 5.15
C VAL A 206 1.93 7.31 4.75
N MET A 207 1.47 6.78 3.63
CA MET A 207 2.04 5.61 2.99
C MET A 207 3.09 6.08 1.99
N LEU A 208 4.36 5.81 2.32
CA LEU A 208 5.48 6.18 1.43
C LEU A 208 5.82 5.01 0.52
N LYS A 209 5.89 5.29 -0.77
CA LYS A 209 6.35 4.36 -1.80
C LYS A 209 7.50 5.05 -2.55
N VAL A 210 8.69 4.48 -2.46
CA VAL A 210 9.91 5.13 -2.97
C VAL A 210 9.80 5.44 -4.46
N GLN A 211 9.43 4.48 -5.29
CA GLN A 211 9.39 4.64 -6.74
C GLN A 211 8.39 5.72 -7.22
N PRO A 212 7.12 5.75 -6.77
CA PRO A 212 6.20 6.82 -7.16
C PRO A 212 6.56 8.21 -6.67
N LEU A 213 7.41 8.32 -5.66
CA LEU A 213 7.83 9.61 -5.11
C LEU A 213 9.13 10.15 -5.75
N GLY A 214 9.86 9.32 -6.48
CA GLY A 214 11.09 9.70 -7.19
C GLY A 214 12.37 9.61 -6.37
#